data_3a26e0153fc0d7f2c7ad0477f51a1964
#
_entry.id   3a26e0153fc0d7f2c7ad0477f51a1964
#
_cell.length_a   1.000
_cell.length_b   1.000
_cell.length_c   1.000
_cell.angle_alpha   90.00
_cell.angle_beta   90.00
_cell.angle_gamma   90.00
#
_symmetry.space_group_name_H-M   'P 1'
#
loop_
_entity.id
_entity.type
_entity.pdbx_description
1 polymer ?
#
loop_
_entity_poly.entity_id
_entity_poly.type
_entity_poly.pdbx_seq_one_letter_code
_entity_poly.pdbx_strand_id
1 'polypeptide(L)'
;MKKTQKAMMLATLAMGAMFAGCSKPEPVIACGREWNPAMNIVADTGSVFRMADELIVQVRYGTGFDFNELKIAFYEGSLQNKGAQIWEHKARVTSRLDSYTLEGRSRRGGYATAREMTKLKAPGTVVIEVSSENGLIATKQLTIVNQ
;
A
#
# COMPACT_ATOMS: atom_id res chain seq x y z
N MET A 1 -5.31 -1.00 76.85
CA MET A 1 -6.32 -1.56 75.92
C MET A 1 -5.95 -1.18 74.50
N LYS A 2 -5.45 -2.12 73.72
CA LYS A 2 -5.06 -1.92 72.33
C LYS A 2 -6.23 -2.33 71.46
N LYS A 3 -6.84 -1.41 70.72
CA LYS A 3 -7.81 -1.71 69.69
C LYS A 3 -7.09 -1.93 68.38
N THR A 4 -7.04 -3.13 67.92
CA THR A 4 -6.57 -3.53 66.60
C THR A 4 -7.62 -3.16 65.56
N GLN A 5 -7.33 -2.18 64.75
CA GLN A 5 -8.10 -1.94 63.52
C GLN A 5 -7.61 -2.89 62.44
N LYS A 6 -8.48 -3.78 62.02
CA LYS A 6 -8.29 -4.61 60.83
C LYS A 6 -8.56 -3.72 59.60
N ALA A 7 -7.52 -3.40 58.87
CA ALA A 7 -7.64 -2.80 57.56
C ALA A 7 -8.14 -3.85 56.57
N MET A 8 -9.35 -3.64 56.09
CA MET A 8 -9.96 -4.44 55.03
C MET A 8 -9.49 -3.91 53.70
N MET A 9 -8.50 -4.58 53.10
CA MET A 9 -8.05 -4.27 51.74
C MET A 9 -9.14 -4.75 50.76
N LEU A 10 -9.85 -3.79 50.18
CA LEU A 10 -10.73 -4.04 49.04
C LEU A 10 -9.85 -4.09 47.80
N ALA A 11 -9.58 -5.27 47.31
CA ALA A 11 -8.95 -5.50 46.01
C ALA A 11 -9.99 -5.22 44.92
N THR A 12 -9.97 -4.04 44.34
CA THR A 12 -10.75 -3.72 43.14
C THR A 12 -10.09 -4.38 41.95
N LEU A 13 -10.63 -5.51 41.52
CA LEU A 13 -10.27 -6.14 40.26
C LEU A 13 -10.79 -5.23 39.12
N ALA A 14 -9.91 -4.42 38.56
CA ALA A 14 -10.18 -3.75 37.32
C ALA A 14 -10.17 -4.78 36.19
N MET A 15 -11.35 -5.29 35.83
CA MET A 15 -11.56 -5.98 34.55
C MET A 15 -11.36 -4.98 33.43
N GLY A 16 -10.14 -4.89 32.94
CA GLY A 16 -9.82 -4.24 31.68
C GLY A 16 -10.50 -5.02 30.55
N ALA A 17 -11.65 -4.55 30.10
CA ALA A 17 -12.22 -5.01 28.85
C ALA A 17 -11.25 -4.61 27.74
N MET A 18 -10.42 -5.56 27.31
CA MET A 18 -9.69 -5.44 26.05
C MET A 18 -10.73 -5.47 24.93
N PHE A 19 -11.17 -4.30 24.51
CA PHE A 19 -11.78 -4.16 23.20
C PHE A 19 -10.69 -4.43 22.18
N ALA A 20 -10.58 -5.68 21.75
CA ALA A 20 -9.91 -6.01 20.51
C ALA A 20 -10.74 -5.37 19.40
N GLY A 21 -10.53 -4.10 19.15
CA GLY A 21 -11.07 -3.43 17.98
C GLY A 21 -10.51 -4.16 16.77
N CYS A 22 -11.38 -4.74 15.93
CA CYS A 22 -11.01 -5.19 14.60
C CYS A 22 -10.56 -3.94 13.83
N SER A 23 -9.27 -3.59 13.92
CA SER A 23 -8.69 -2.58 13.06
C SER A 23 -8.78 -3.10 11.64
N LYS A 24 -9.38 -2.32 10.73
CA LYS A 24 -9.31 -2.62 9.30
C LYS A 24 -7.84 -2.74 8.93
N PRO A 25 -7.44 -3.77 8.16
CA PRO A 25 -6.09 -3.85 7.66
C PRO A 25 -5.73 -2.56 6.93
N GLU A 26 -4.55 -2.02 7.20
CA GLU A 26 -4.09 -0.81 6.51
C GLU A 26 -3.95 -1.07 5.02
N PRO A 27 -4.30 -0.10 4.16
CA PRO A 27 -4.06 -0.19 2.72
C PRO A 27 -2.58 -0.40 2.43
N VAL A 28 -2.27 -1.29 1.51
CA VAL A 28 -0.90 -1.62 1.12
C VAL A 28 -0.71 -1.42 -0.38
N ILE A 29 0.37 -0.71 -0.76
CA ILE A 29 0.87 -0.67 -2.13
C ILE A 29 2.00 -1.69 -2.23
N ALA A 30 1.73 -2.81 -2.88
CA ALA A 30 2.74 -3.83 -3.15
C ALA A 30 3.28 -3.66 -4.57
N CYS A 31 4.59 -3.59 -4.70
CA CYS A 31 5.28 -3.51 -5.97
C CYS A 31 6.20 -4.71 -6.11
N GLY A 32 6.15 -5.41 -7.22
CA GLY A 32 6.94 -6.62 -7.43
C GLY A 32 7.17 -6.92 -8.90
N ARG A 33 8.00 -7.95 -9.14
CA ARG A 33 8.44 -8.35 -10.48
C ARG A 33 7.63 -9.50 -11.05
N GLU A 34 6.92 -10.22 -10.21
CA GLU A 34 6.22 -11.44 -10.59
C GLU A 34 4.74 -11.37 -10.19
N TRP A 35 3.92 -12.06 -10.96
CA TRP A 35 2.50 -12.25 -10.68
C TRP A 35 2.21 -13.68 -10.31
N ASN A 36 1.59 -13.90 -9.16
CA ASN A 36 1.11 -15.22 -8.74
C ASN A 36 -0.41 -15.31 -8.95
N PRO A 37 -0.84 -15.96 -10.04
CA PRO A 37 -2.26 -16.04 -10.38
C PRO A 37 -3.05 -16.93 -9.41
N ALA A 38 -2.42 -17.92 -8.79
CA ALA A 38 -3.10 -18.82 -7.86
C ALA A 38 -3.52 -18.11 -6.58
N MET A 39 -2.75 -17.14 -6.13
CA MET A 39 -3.02 -16.35 -4.93
C MET A 39 -3.56 -14.94 -5.23
N ASN A 40 -3.62 -14.56 -6.51
CA ASN A 40 -4.00 -13.20 -6.93
C ASN A 40 -3.16 -12.11 -6.26
N ILE A 41 -1.86 -12.33 -6.12
CA ILE A 41 -0.92 -11.39 -5.51
C ILE A 41 0.31 -11.15 -6.38
N VAL A 42 0.85 -9.95 -6.24
CA VAL A 42 2.18 -9.63 -6.74
C VAL A 42 3.23 -10.28 -5.85
N ALA A 43 4.25 -10.87 -6.47
CA ALA A 43 5.37 -11.53 -5.82
C ALA A 43 6.70 -10.85 -6.14
N ASP A 44 7.79 -11.32 -5.52
CA ASP A 44 9.12 -10.68 -5.59
C ASP A 44 9.02 -9.16 -5.35
N THR A 45 8.44 -8.82 -4.20
CA THR A 45 8.13 -7.45 -3.83
C THR A 45 9.35 -6.70 -3.31
N GLY A 46 9.35 -5.39 -3.52
CA GLY A 46 10.42 -4.52 -3.04
C GLY A 46 10.16 -3.05 -3.30
N SER A 47 11.19 -2.25 -3.04
CA SER A 47 11.16 -0.80 -3.26
C SER A 47 12.27 -0.33 -4.21
N VAL A 48 13.16 -1.22 -4.63
CA VAL A 48 14.24 -0.94 -5.56
C VAL A 48 14.09 -1.81 -6.80
N PHE A 49 14.04 -1.19 -7.96
CA PHE A 49 13.86 -1.84 -9.25
C PHE A 49 14.90 -1.32 -10.23
N ARG A 50 15.38 -2.19 -11.09
CA ARG A 50 16.16 -1.76 -12.27
C ARG A 50 15.19 -1.22 -13.33
N MET A 51 15.67 -0.35 -14.18
CA MET A 51 14.86 0.19 -15.28
C MET A 51 14.23 -0.91 -16.16
N ALA A 52 14.92 -2.03 -16.33
CA ALA A 52 14.50 -3.16 -17.16
C ALA A 52 13.72 -4.25 -16.40
N ASP A 53 13.64 -4.17 -15.07
CA ASP A 53 12.84 -5.12 -14.27
C ASP A 53 11.36 -4.94 -14.61
N GLU A 54 10.60 -6.02 -14.63
CA GLU A 54 9.14 -5.94 -14.65
C GLU A 54 8.64 -5.25 -13.36
N LEU A 55 7.61 -4.45 -13.49
CA LEU A 55 7.00 -3.76 -12.36
C LEU A 55 5.48 -3.89 -12.40
N ILE A 56 4.96 -4.62 -11.42
CA ILE A 56 3.53 -4.77 -11.18
C ILE A 56 3.20 -4.03 -9.89
N VAL A 57 2.17 -3.21 -9.92
CA VAL A 57 1.71 -2.45 -8.75
C VAL A 57 0.34 -2.97 -8.34
N GLN A 58 0.23 -3.44 -7.11
CA GLN A 58 -1.03 -3.92 -6.54
C GLN A 58 -1.41 -3.10 -5.30
N VAL A 59 -2.62 -2.58 -5.31
CA VAL A 59 -3.23 -1.95 -4.14
C VAL A 59 -4.08 -2.99 -3.43
N ARG A 60 -3.78 -3.25 -2.16
CA ARG A 60 -4.58 -4.13 -1.29
C ARG A 60 -5.32 -3.28 -0.28
N TYR A 61 -6.62 -3.53 -0.13
CA TYR A 61 -7.48 -2.74 0.73
C TYR A 61 -8.35 -3.63 1.64
N GLY A 62 -7.68 -4.32 2.55
CA GLY A 62 -8.31 -5.06 3.64
C GLY A 62 -9.43 -6.00 3.20
N THR A 63 -10.63 -5.70 3.64
CA THR A 63 -11.83 -6.52 3.42
C THR A 63 -12.68 -6.06 2.23
N GLY A 64 -12.19 -5.19 1.42
CA GLY A 64 -12.87 -4.65 0.25
C GLY A 64 -12.89 -3.13 0.24
N PHE A 65 -12.91 -2.56 -0.97
CA PHE A 65 -12.92 -1.11 -1.14
C PHE A 65 -14.24 -0.52 -0.63
N ASP A 66 -14.15 0.50 0.19
CA ASP A 66 -15.29 1.24 0.73
C ASP A 66 -15.58 2.56 -0.03
N PHE A 67 -15.11 2.63 -1.26
CA PHE A 67 -15.29 3.73 -2.21
C PHE A 67 -15.42 3.19 -3.64
N ASN A 68 -15.74 4.04 -4.60
CA ASN A 68 -16.05 3.62 -5.97
C ASN A 68 -14.99 3.96 -7.00
N GLU A 69 -14.15 4.96 -6.73
CA GLU A 69 -13.08 5.36 -7.62
C GLU A 69 -11.73 5.23 -6.93
N LEU A 70 -10.83 4.48 -7.55
CA LEU A 70 -9.43 4.34 -7.17
C LEU A 70 -8.58 5.12 -8.16
N LYS A 71 -7.69 5.97 -7.65
CA LYS A 71 -6.69 6.67 -8.44
C LYS A 71 -5.31 6.27 -7.97
N ILE A 72 -4.47 5.86 -8.91
CA ILE A 72 -3.04 5.56 -8.71
C ILE A 72 -2.25 6.57 -9.51
N ALA A 73 -1.50 7.41 -8.85
CA ALA A 73 -0.72 8.48 -9.47
C ALA A 73 0.77 8.30 -9.17
N PHE A 74 1.59 8.62 -10.15
CA PHE A 74 3.05 8.54 -10.09
C PHE A 74 3.62 9.95 -10.16
N TYR A 75 4.54 10.24 -9.23
CA TYR A 75 5.21 11.53 -9.12
C TYR A 75 6.71 11.35 -9.14
N GLU A 76 7.43 12.28 -9.73
CA GLU A 76 8.89 12.37 -9.57
C GLU A 76 9.24 12.73 -8.11
N GLY A 77 10.43 12.30 -7.67
CA GLY A 77 10.97 12.69 -6.38
C GLY A 77 10.75 11.67 -5.27
N SER A 78 10.82 12.15 -4.04
CA SER A 78 10.73 11.34 -2.81
C SER A 78 9.49 11.70 -2.00
N LEU A 79 9.21 10.91 -0.96
CA LEU A 79 8.13 11.21 0.00
C LEU A 79 8.34 12.57 0.70
N GLN A 80 9.61 12.95 0.96
CA GLN A 80 9.94 14.22 1.58
C GLN A 80 9.93 15.39 0.59
N ASN A 81 10.16 15.10 -0.69
CA ASN A 81 10.25 16.12 -1.74
C ASN A 81 9.61 15.60 -3.03
N LYS A 82 8.28 15.52 -3.01
CA LYS A 82 7.48 15.09 -4.15
C LYS A 82 7.50 16.16 -5.23
N GLY A 83 7.87 15.77 -6.44
CA GLY A 83 7.93 16.62 -7.61
C GLY A 83 6.66 16.60 -8.46
N ALA A 84 6.81 16.78 -9.75
CA ALA A 84 5.72 16.81 -10.71
C ALA A 84 5.06 15.46 -10.88
N GLN A 85 3.74 15.46 -11.12
CA GLN A 85 3.02 14.24 -11.50
C GLN A 85 3.47 13.79 -12.89
N ILE A 86 3.81 12.50 -13.00
CA ILE A 86 4.22 11.89 -14.26
C ILE A 86 2.99 11.40 -15.03
N TRP A 87 2.14 10.62 -14.37
CA TRP A 87 0.87 10.12 -14.92
C TRP A 87 -0.03 9.58 -13.83
N GLU A 88 -1.28 9.31 -14.16
CA GLU A 88 -2.24 8.69 -13.27
C GLU A 88 -3.09 7.65 -13.99
N HIS A 89 -3.59 6.70 -13.21
CA HIS A 89 -4.56 5.71 -13.64
C HIS A 89 -5.77 5.76 -12.72
N LYS A 90 -6.96 5.74 -13.31
CA LYS A 90 -8.22 5.69 -12.57
C LYS A 90 -8.94 4.40 -12.89
N ALA A 91 -9.51 3.78 -11.86
CA ALA A 91 -10.29 2.56 -12.00
C ALA A 91 -11.55 2.62 -11.12
N ARG A 92 -12.59 1.97 -11.56
CA ARG A 92 -13.77 1.72 -10.72
C ARG A 92 -13.51 0.49 -9.86
N VAL A 93 -13.80 0.61 -8.58
CA VAL A 93 -13.70 -0.48 -7.61
C VAL A 93 -15.00 -0.64 -6.85
N THR A 94 -15.16 -1.76 -6.20
CA THR A 94 -16.35 -2.08 -5.40
C THR A 94 -15.96 -2.80 -4.12
N SER A 95 -16.87 -2.90 -3.18
CA SER A 95 -16.66 -3.64 -1.92
C SER A 95 -16.45 -5.15 -2.09
N ARG A 96 -16.68 -5.68 -3.29
CA ARG A 96 -16.39 -7.09 -3.62
C ARG A 96 -14.93 -7.33 -3.96
N LEU A 97 -14.16 -6.27 -4.23
CA LEU A 97 -12.74 -6.32 -4.53
C LEU A 97 -11.96 -5.87 -3.30
N ASP A 98 -11.00 -6.66 -2.89
CA ASP A 98 -10.05 -6.36 -1.82
C ASP A 98 -8.67 -5.92 -2.35
N SER A 99 -8.48 -6.02 -3.66
CA SER A 99 -7.27 -5.60 -4.34
C SER A 99 -7.54 -5.10 -5.75
N TYR A 100 -6.65 -4.26 -6.24
CA TYR A 100 -6.60 -3.81 -7.62
C TYR A 100 -5.17 -3.90 -8.12
N THR A 101 -4.96 -4.56 -9.25
CA THR A 101 -3.63 -4.71 -9.83
C THR A 101 -3.50 -3.87 -11.08
N LEU A 102 -2.54 -2.95 -11.06
CA LEU A 102 -2.16 -2.15 -12.21
C LEU A 102 -1.14 -2.95 -13.04
N GLU A 103 -1.65 -3.64 -14.04
CA GLU A 103 -0.87 -4.45 -14.96
C GLU A 103 -0.62 -3.67 -16.26
N GLY A 104 0.61 -3.20 -16.45
CA GLY A 104 1.04 -2.75 -17.77
C GLY A 104 1.51 -3.93 -18.61
N ARG A 105 1.28 -3.85 -19.93
CA ARG A 105 1.85 -4.81 -20.89
C ARG A 105 2.97 -4.15 -21.68
N SER A 106 4.11 -4.81 -21.72
CA SER A 106 5.22 -4.36 -22.56
C SER A 106 4.93 -4.65 -24.03
N ARG A 107 5.38 -3.78 -24.91
CA ARG A 107 5.35 -4.00 -26.37
C ARG A 107 6.17 -5.22 -26.79
N ARG A 108 7.11 -5.66 -25.96
CA ARG A 108 7.98 -6.81 -26.20
C ARG A 108 7.40 -8.13 -25.66
N GLY A 109 6.21 -8.09 -25.05
CA GLY A 109 5.58 -9.19 -24.33
C GLY A 109 5.92 -9.14 -22.83
N GLY A 110 5.14 -9.85 -22.02
CA GLY A 110 5.26 -9.81 -20.56
C GLY A 110 4.65 -8.55 -19.94
N TYR A 111 4.99 -8.31 -18.69
CA TYR A 111 4.58 -7.12 -17.97
C TYR A 111 5.43 -5.91 -18.35
N ALA A 112 4.88 -4.71 -18.12
CA ALA A 112 5.62 -3.48 -18.32
C ALA A 112 6.84 -3.42 -17.39
N THR A 113 7.94 -2.93 -17.91
CA THR A 113 9.15 -2.70 -17.12
C THR A 113 8.97 -1.51 -16.17
N ALA A 114 9.84 -1.38 -15.18
CA ALA A 114 9.84 -0.23 -14.27
C ALA A 114 9.93 1.08 -15.05
N ARG A 115 10.74 1.14 -16.11
CA ARG A 115 10.80 2.29 -17.01
C ARG A 115 9.45 2.60 -17.68
N GLU A 116 8.79 1.58 -18.22
CA GLU A 116 7.49 1.74 -18.90
C GLU A 116 6.38 2.10 -17.93
N MET A 117 6.38 1.49 -16.73
CA MET A 117 5.37 1.72 -15.70
C MET A 117 5.52 3.10 -15.05
N THR A 118 6.72 3.49 -14.67
CA THR A 118 6.97 4.78 -14.02
C THR A 118 7.11 5.93 -15.02
N LYS A 119 7.35 5.63 -16.29
CA LYS A 119 7.67 6.61 -17.37
C LYS A 119 8.88 7.48 -17.07
N LEU A 120 9.75 7.06 -16.13
CA LEU A 120 11.02 7.73 -15.89
C LEU A 120 11.95 7.60 -17.10
N LYS A 121 12.59 8.68 -17.46
CA LYS A 121 13.58 8.72 -18.54
C LYS A 121 14.98 8.31 -18.09
N ALA A 122 15.26 8.50 -16.80
CA ALA A 122 16.54 8.22 -16.18
C ALA A 122 16.32 7.62 -14.79
N PRO A 123 17.31 6.93 -14.20
CA PRO A 123 17.24 6.46 -12.82
C PRO A 123 16.92 7.57 -11.84
N GLY A 124 16.18 7.24 -10.79
CA GLY A 124 15.75 8.18 -9.78
C GLY A 124 14.70 7.59 -8.87
N THR A 125 14.09 8.43 -8.04
CA THR A 125 13.00 8.04 -7.16
C THR A 125 11.66 8.45 -7.75
N VAL A 126 10.65 7.64 -7.46
CA VAL A 126 9.26 7.89 -7.83
C VAL A 126 8.37 7.65 -6.62
N VAL A 127 7.36 8.49 -6.45
CA VAL A 127 6.33 8.32 -5.42
C VAL A 127 5.04 7.84 -6.09
N ILE A 128 4.49 6.76 -5.54
CA ILE A 128 3.16 6.27 -5.90
C ILE A 128 2.18 6.76 -4.84
N GLU A 129 1.15 7.47 -5.25
CA GLU A 129 0.03 7.85 -4.40
C GLU A 129 -1.23 7.11 -4.83
N VAL A 130 -1.89 6.52 -3.86
CA VAL A 130 -3.20 5.90 -4.04
C VAL A 130 -4.23 6.73 -3.30
N SER A 131 -5.26 7.14 -3.99
CA SER A 131 -6.35 7.95 -3.46
C SER A 131 -7.71 7.47 -3.95
N SER A 132 -8.74 7.88 -3.25
CA SER A 132 -10.16 7.74 -3.64
C SER A 132 -10.79 9.13 -3.82
N GLU A 133 -12.10 9.14 -4.13
CA GLU A 133 -12.90 10.37 -4.08
C GLU A 133 -12.88 11.05 -2.70
N ASN A 134 -12.55 10.32 -1.64
CA ASN A 134 -12.51 10.81 -0.25
C ASN A 134 -11.12 11.30 0.19
N GLY A 135 -10.10 11.17 -0.65
CA GLY A 135 -8.74 11.63 -0.38
C GLY A 135 -7.66 10.57 -0.48
N LEU A 136 -6.47 10.90 0.03
CA LEU A 136 -5.28 10.06 0.01
C LEU A 136 -5.47 8.82 0.91
N ILE A 137 -5.09 7.66 0.39
CA ILE A 137 -5.20 6.36 1.08
C ILE A 137 -3.81 5.86 1.51
N ALA A 138 -2.87 5.83 0.59
CA ALA A 138 -1.53 5.29 0.82
C ALA A 138 -0.51 5.91 -0.13
N THR A 139 0.76 5.88 0.29
CA THR A 139 1.90 6.31 -0.51
C THR A 139 3.01 5.27 -0.44
N LYS A 140 3.79 5.18 -1.51
CA LYS A 140 5.00 4.35 -1.55
C LYS A 140 6.05 5.01 -2.41
N GLN A 141 7.29 5.02 -1.94
CA GLN A 141 8.44 5.44 -2.73
C GLN A 141 9.14 4.23 -3.34
N LEU A 142 9.47 4.35 -4.61
CA LEU A 142 10.35 3.41 -5.31
C LEU A 142 11.65 4.10 -5.71
N THR A 143 12.73 3.34 -5.68
CA THR A 143 14.02 3.74 -6.24
C THR A 143 14.26 2.94 -7.52
N ILE A 144 14.41 3.64 -8.62
CA ILE A 144 14.69 3.05 -9.93
C ILE A 144 16.14 3.26 -10.25
N VAL A 145 16.86 2.17 -10.46
CA VAL A 145 18.30 2.19 -10.70
C VAL A 145 18.62 1.74 -12.13
N ASN A 146 19.81 2.10 -12.59
CA ASN A 146 20.41 1.44 -13.75
C ASN A 146 20.76 -0.01 -13.38
N GLN A 147 21.45 -0.73 -14.12
CA GLN A 147 21.82 -2.12 -13.81
C GLN A 147 22.63 -2.24 -12.51
#